data_ff776a1a6c38f811f3a1aab46e5b112e
#
_entry.id   ff776a1a6c38f811f3a1aab46e5b112e
#
_cell.length_a   1.000
_cell.length_b   1.000
_cell.length_c   1.000
_cell.angle_alpha   90.00
_cell.angle_beta   90.00
_cell.angle_gamma   90.00
#
_symmetry.space_group_name_H-M   'P 1'
#
loop_
_entity.id
_entity.type
_entity.pdbx_description
1 polymer ?
#
loop_
_entity_poly.entity_id
_entity_poly.type
_entity_poly.pdbx_seq_one_letter_code
_entity_poly.pdbx_strand_id
1 'polypeptide(L)'
;IIIWVILIIILVGGLTVIGLKIKNDNKDYKILEKKMTDIAKAYYGEKPGLLKNNETISLQDLSNYDNTLTNKVNEEECNGYVKTTSNMGIFEYKAYIKCNEYTTKGYVN
;
A
#
# COMPACT_ATOMS: atom_id res chain seq x y z
N ILE A 1 26.75 -29.38 25.02
CA ILE A 1 27.09 -28.75 23.74
C ILE A 1 25.89 -28.73 22.80
N ILE A 2 25.17 -29.83 22.67
CA ILE A 2 23.99 -29.93 21.82
C ILE A 2 22.89 -28.98 22.32
N ILE A 3 22.72 -28.88 23.63
CA ILE A 3 21.72 -27.97 24.24
C ILE A 3 22.01 -26.52 23.92
N TRP A 4 23.26 -26.13 23.90
CA TRP A 4 23.69 -24.79 23.54
C TRP A 4 23.35 -24.43 22.08
N VAL A 5 23.61 -25.36 21.18
CA VAL A 5 23.32 -25.17 19.75
C VAL A 5 21.84 -25.01 19.52
N ILE A 6 21.00 -25.82 20.16
CA ILE A 6 19.56 -25.75 20.07
C ILE A 6 19.04 -24.41 20.61
N LEU A 7 19.60 -23.96 21.75
CA LEU A 7 19.21 -22.70 22.36
C LEU A 7 19.52 -21.49 21.45
N ILE A 8 20.68 -21.50 20.82
CA ILE A 8 21.07 -20.44 19.87
C ILE A 8 20.14 -20.44 18.65
N ILE A 9 19.82 -21.60 18.12
CA ILE A 9 18.92 -21.71 16.97
C ILE A 9 17.53 -21.16 17.31
N ILE A 10 16.99 -21.47 18.47
CA ILE A 10 15.68 -20.98 18.91
C ILE A 10 15.69 -19.46 19.06
N LEU A 11 16.74 -18.88 19.65
CA LEU A 11 16.86 -17.44 19.83
C LEU A 11 16.94 -16.71 18.49
N VAL A 12 17.80 -17.18 17.58
CA VAL A 12 17.94 -16.56 16.26
C VAL A 12 16.66 -16.74 15.43
N GLY A 13 16.10 -17.93 15.48
CA GLY A 13 14.82 -18.21 14.78
C GLY A 13 13.69 -17.35 15.31
N GLY A 14 13.57 -17.20 16.62
CA GLY A 14 12.53 -16.36 17.23
C GLY A 14 12.66 -14.89 16.84
N LEU A 15 13.85 -14.35 16.89
CA LEU A 15 14.11 -12.97 16.49
C LEU A 15 13.82 -12.75 15.00
N THR A 16 14.18 -13.69 14.17
CA THR A 16 13.93 -13.62 12.73
C THR A 16 12.43 -13.60 12.43
N VAL A 17 11.65 -14.45 13.12
CA VAL A 17 10.20 -14.49 12.93
C VAL A 17 9.54 -13.17 13.33
N ILE A 18 9.95 -12.60 14.46
CA ILE A 18 9.43 -11.31 14.91
C ILE A 18 9.77 -10.21 13.91
N GLY A 19 11.02 -10.17 13.43
CA GLY A 19 11.44 -9.19 12.43
C GLY A 19 10.67 -9.31 11.12
N LEU A 20 10.45 -10.54 10.65
CA LEU A 20 9.67 -10.78 9.44
C LEU A 20 8.22 -10.36 9.59
N LYS A 21 7.62 -10.59 10.76
CA LYS A 21 6.24 -10.19 11.03
C LYS A 21 6.07 -8.67 10.96
N ILE A 22 6.99 -7.92 11.53
CA ILE A 22 6.97 -6.46 11.47
C ILE A 22 7.10 -5.97 10.02
N LYS A 23 8.01 -6.57 9.25
CA LYS A 23 8.19 -6.23 7.84
C LYS A 23 6.96 -6.60 7.02
N ASN A 24 6.32 -7.73 7.32
CA ASN A 24 5.14 -8.17 6.60
C ASN A 24 3.96 -7.21 6.80
N ASP A 25 3.78 -6.67 8.01
CA ASP A 25 2.73 -5.71 8.27
C ASP A 25 2.88 -4.47 7.39
N ASN A 26 4.08 -3.88 7.33
CA ASN A 26 4.36 -2.74 6.45
C ASN A 26 4.29 -3.12 4.97
N LYS A 27 4.70 -4.33 4.64
CA LYS A 27 4.67 -4.84 3.28
C LYS A 27 3.24 -4.92 2.74
N ASP A 28 2.30 -5.37 3.56
CA ASP A 28 0.89 -5.47 3.15
C ASP A 28 0.30 -4.09 2.83
N TYR A 29 0.61 -3.08 3.63
CA TYR A 29 0.21 -1.71 3.35
C TYR A 29 0.82 -1.18 2.05
N LYS A 30 2.09 -1.47 1.81
CA LYS A 30 2.77 -1.06 0.57
C LYS A 30 2.21 -1.78 -0.65
N ILE A 31 1.81 -3.03 -0.50
CA ILE A 31 1.15 -3.79 -1.58
C ILE A 31 -0.17 -3.12 -1.95
N LEU A 32 -0.96 -2.70 -0.97
CA LEU A 32 -2.19 -1.97 -1.22
C LEU A 32 -1.92 -0.67 -1.96
N GLU A 33 -0.93 0.12 -1.51
CA GLU A 33 -0.55 1.35 -2.17
C GLU A 33 -0.17 1.12 -3.63
N LYS A 34 0.65 0.10 -3.91
CA LYS A 34 1.06 -0.23 -5.26
C LYS A 34 -0.13 -0.66 -6.12
N LYS A 35 -1.01 -1.48 -5.58
CA LYS A 35 -2.19 -1.94 -6.28
C LYS A 35 -3.11 -0.77 -6.63
N MET A 36 -3.26 0.18 -5.72
CA MET A 36 -4.02 1.40 -5.96
C MET A 36 -3.44 2.20 -7.12
N THR A 37 -2.12 2.40 -7.16
CA THR A 37 -1.49 3.15 -8.25
C THR A 37 -1.61 2.42 -9.58
N ASP A 38 -1.47 1.09 -9.60
CA ASP A 38 -1.61 0.29 -10.82
C ASP A 38 -3.04 0.38 -11.37
N ILE A 39 -4.04 0.31 -10.50
CA ILE A 39 -5.44 0.42 -10.89
C ILE A 39 -5.76 1.85 -11.38
N ALA A 40 -5.20 2.86 -10.71
CA ALA A 40 -5.39 4.25 -11.14
C ALA A 40 -4.79 4.49 -12.53
N LYS A 41 -3.63 3.92 -12.82
CA LYS A 41 -3.02 4.00 -14.15
C LYS A 41 -3.93 3.36 -15.20
N ALA A 42 -4.52 2.21 -14.91
CA ALA A 42 -5.45 1.55 -15.81
C ALA A 42 -6.71 2.38 -16.02
N TYR A 43 -7.25 2.95 -14.94
CA TYR A 43 -8.44 3.79 -14.99
C TYR A 43 -8.23 5.02 -15.88
N TYR A 44 -7.14 5.76 -15.65
CA TYR A 44 -6.84 6.94 -16.44
C TYR A 44 -6.37 6.58 -17.85
N GLY A 45 -5.83 5.38 -18.06
CA GLY A 45 -5.51 4.87 -19.38
C GLY A 45 -6.75 4.69 -20.25
N GLU A 46 -7.89 4.31 -19.66
CA GLU A 46 -9.16 4.21 -20.35
C GLU A 46 -9.87 5.55 -20.46
N LYS A 47 -9.59 6.48 -19.57
CA LYS A 47 -10.25 7.79 -19.49
C LYS A 47 -9.22 8.91 -19.43
N PRO A 48 -8.40 9.09 -20.47
CA PRO A 48 -7.30 10.07 -20.43
C PRO A 48 -7.77 11.51 -20.28
N GLY A 49 -9.00 11.82 -20.64
CA GLY A 49 -9.55 13.16 -20.47
C GLY A 49 -9.74 13.56 -19.01
N LEU A 50 -9.76 12.61 -18.08
CA LEU A 50 -9.89 12.87 -16.65
C LEU A 50 -8.55 13.06 -15.96
N LEU A 51 -7.44 12.72 -16.62
CA LEU A 51 -6.11 12.81 -16.05
C LEU A 51 -5.63 14.25 -16.05
N LYS A 52 -5.45 14.81 -14.87
CA LYS A 52 -5.04 16.20 -14.68
C LYS A 52 -4.00 16.31 -13.57
N ASN A 53 -3.25 17.42 -13.59
CA ASN A 53 -2.33 17.71 -12.50
C ASN A 53 -3.09 17.96 -11.19
N ASN A 54 -2.61 17.36 -10.10
CA ASN A 54 -3.22 17.46 -8.76
C ASN A 54 -4.64 16.88 -8.68
N GLU A 55 -4.93 15.90 -9.51
CA GLU A 55 -6.19 15.17 -9.44
C GLU A 55 -6.08 14.03 -8.42
N THR A 56 -7.19 13.71 -7.76
CA THR A 56 -7.24 12.58 -6.84
C THR A 56 -8.38 11.64 -7.19
N ILE A 57 -8.16 10.34 -6.96
CA ILE A 57 -9.20 9.33 -7.09
C ILE A 57 -9.22 8.51 -5.80
N SER A 58 -10.38 8.35 -5.19
CA SER A 58 -10.51 7.69 -3.90
C SER A 58 -10.31 6.18 -4.02
N LEU A 59 -9.92 5.55 -2.91
CA LEU A 59 -9.82 4.10 -2.81
C LEU A 59 -11.15 3.44 -3.12
N GLN A 60 -12.27 4.04 -2.71
CA GLN A 60 -13.60 3.52 -3.01
C GLN A 60 -13.89 3.54 -4.51
N ASP A 61 -13.55 4.62 -5.19
CA ASP A 61 -13.74 4.72 -6.64
C ASP A 61 -12.87 3.71 -7.39
N LEU A 62 -11.65 3.48 -6.92
CA LEU A 62 -10.77 2.46 -7.48
C LEU A 62 -11.35 1.06 -7.26
N SER A 63 -11.93 0.79 -6.10
CA SER A 63 -12.58 -0.48 -5.81
C SER A 63 -13.80 -0.71 -6.69
N ASN A 64 -14.55 0.35 -7.00
CA ASN A 64 -15.70 0.27 -7.90
C ASN A 64 -15.27 -0.03 -9.34
N TYR A 65 -14.13 0.50 -9.73
CA TYR A 65 -13.57 0.24 -11.05
C TYR A 65 -12.97 -1.18 -11.15
N ASP A 66 -12.29 -1.64 -10.12
CA ASP A 66 -11.68 -2.97 -10.07
C ASP A 66 -12.07 -3.68 -8.77
N ASN A 67 -12.95 -4.66 -8.88
CA ASN A 67 -13.49 -5.40 -7.74
C ASN A 67 -12.45 -6.23 -6.99
N THR A 68 -11.27 -6.44 -7.57
CA THR A 68 -10.19 -7.18 -6.89
C THR A 68 -9.49 -6.34 -5.84
N LEU A 69 -9.67 -5.02 -5.88
CA LEU A 69 -9.11 -4.12 -4.88
C LEU A 69 -10.02 -4.07 -3.66
N THR A 70 -9.46 -4.37 -2.49
CA THR A 70 -10.18 -4.26 -1.23
C THR A 70 -9.62 -3.10 -0.43
N ASN A 71 -10.48 -2.48 0.39
CA ASN A 71 -10.05 -1.41 1.29
C ASN A 71 -9.58 -1.93 2.64
N LYS A 72 -9.23 -3.23 2.72
CA LYS A 72 -8.82 -3.86 3.96
C LYS A 72 -7.42 -4.41 3.87
N VAL A 73 -6.66 -4.21 4.94
CA VAL A 73 -5.36 -4.83 5.14
C VAL A 73 -5.44 -5.56 6.49
N ASN A 74 -5.24 -6.88 6.50
CA ASN A 74 -5.32 -7.70 7.72
C ASN A 74 -6.65 -7.48 8.47
N GLU A 75 -7.77 -7.48 7.74
CA GLU A 75 -9.12 -7.26 8.26
C GLU A 75 -9.37 -5.86 8.79
N GLU A 76 -8.43 -4.96 8.62
CA GLU A 76 -8.51 -3.58 9.06
C GLU A 76 -8.91 -2.68 7.89
N GLU A 77 -9.96 -1.87 8.09
CA GLU A 77 -10.41 -0.94 7.05
C GLU A 77 -9.46 0.23 6.90
N CYS A 78 -9.15 0.57 5.66
CA CYS A 78 -8.31 1.70 5.32
C CYS A 78 -9.08 2.67 4.45
N ASN A 79 -8.77 3.95 4.57
CA ASN A 79 -9.19 4.98 3.64
C ASN A 79 -7.99 5.40 2.80
N GLY A 80 -8.23 5.95 1.63
CA GLY A 80 -7.11 6.38 0.82
C GLY A 80 -7.52 7.00 -0.50
N TYR A 81 -6.52 7.42 -1.23
CA TYR A 81 -6.67 7.99 -2.55
C TYR A 81 -5.34 7.88 -3.30
N VAL A 82 -5.42 8.01 -4.62
CA VAL A 82 -4.25 8.17 -5.47
C VAL A 82 -4.24 9.58 -6.00
N LYS A 83 -3.13 10.27 -5.83
CA LYS A 83 -2.94 11.62 -6.34
C LYS A 83 -2.07 11.57 -7.58
N THR A 84 -2.50 12.25 -8.63
CA THR A 84 -1.71 12.42 -9.85
C THR A 84 -1.06 13.78 -9.86
N THR A 85 0.20 13.83 -10.25
CA THR A 85 0.94 15.07 -10.42
C THR A 85 1.63 15.06 -11.79
N SER A 86 1.66 16.21 -12.43
CA SER A 86 2.33 16.37 -13.72
C SER A 86 3.64 17.12 -13.53
N ASN A 87 4.72 16.55 -14.06
CA ASN A 87 6.02 17.18 -14.06
C ASN A 87 6.60 17.05 -15.47
N MET A 88 6.74 18.18 -16.16
CA MET A 88 7.25 18.22 -17.53
C MET A 88 6.50 17.31 -18.51
N GLY A 89 5.18 17.21 -18.35
CA GLY A 89 4.34 16.36 -19.18
C GLY A 89 4.32 14.90 -18.80
N ILE A 90 5.05 14.52 -17.76
CA ILE A 90 5.05 13.17 -17.22
C ILE A 90 4.16 13.13 -15.98
N PHE A 91 3.20 12.20 -15.96
CA PHE A 91 2.33 12.04 -14.81
C PHE A 91 2.90 11.01 -13.84
N GLU A 92 2.90 11.37 -12.56
CA GLU A 92 3.26 10.49 -11.47
C GLU A 92 2.02 10.17 -10.64
N TYR A 93 1.96 8.93 -10.17
CA TYR A 93 0.85 8.43 -9.35
C TYR A 93 1.38 8.06 -7.99
N LYS A 94 0.78 8.61 -6.94
CA LYS A 94 1.17 8.28 -5.59
C LYS A 94 -0.07 7.94 -4.77
N ALA A 95 -0.03 6.77 -4.13
CA ALA A 95 -1.11 6.32 -3.25
C ALA A 95 -0.85 6.79 -1.83
N TYR A 96 -1.91 7.22 -1.17
CA TYR A 96 -1.92 7.61 0.23
C TYR A 96 -3.03 6.82 0.91
N ILE A 97 -2.69 6.13 1.99
CA ILE A 97 -3.66 5.35 2.75
C ILE A 97 -3.59 5.71 4.22
N LYS A 98 -4.72 5.61 4.89
CA LYS A 98 -4.82 5.74 6.34
C LYS A 98 -5.56 4.54 6.89
N CYS A 99 -4.85 3.75 7.68
CA CYS A 99 -5.36 2.61 8.41
C CYS A 99 -5.20 2.86 9.91
N ASN A 100 -5.64 1.94 10.76
CA ASN A 100 -5.51 2.15 12.21
C ASN A 100 -4.05 2.22 12.66
N GLU A 101 -3.18 1.37 12.07
CA GLU A 101 -1.79 1.25 12.50
C GLU A 101 -0.79 1.78 11.46
N TYR A 102 -1.27 2.29 10.34
CA TYR A 102 -0.40 2.76 9.26
C TYR A 102 -1.03 3.94 8.56
N THR A 103 -0.23 4.97 8.33
CA THR A 103 -0.64 6.12 7.52
C THR A 103 0.51 6.50 6.60
N THR A 104 0.23 6.61 5.30
CA THR A 104 1.24 7.04 4.34
C THR A 104 1.67 8.47 4.66
N LYS A 105 2.98 8.71 4.63
CA LYS A 105 3.53 10.05 4.86
C LYS A 105 2.97 11.02 3.81
N GLY A 106 2.39 12.10 4.27
CA GLY A 106 1.77 13.10 3.40
C GLY A 106 0.27 12.92 3.20
N TYR A 107 -0.34 11.91 3.81
CA TYR A 107 -1.79 11.72 3.75
C TYR A 107 -2.53 12.94 4.32
N VAL A 108 -3.51 13.43 3.58
CA VAL A 108 -4.36 14.57 3.99
C VAL A 108 -5.81 14.11 3.98
N ASN A 109 -6.49 14.35 5.11
CA ASN A 109 -7.92 14.03 5.22
C ASN A 109 -8.78 14.91 4.31
#